data_cdff8e3422a01c9b02e9590d8c765a16
#
_entry.id   cdff8e3422a01c9b02e9590d8c765a16
#
_cell.length_a   1.000
_cell.length_b   1.000
_cell.length_c   1.000
_cell.angle_alpha   90.00
_cell.angle_beta   90.00
_cell.angle_gamma   90.00
#
_symmetry.space_group_name_H-M   'P 1'
#
loop_
_entity.id
_entity.type
_entity.pdbx_description
1 polymer ?
#
loop_
_entity_poly.entity_id
_entity_poly.type
_entity_poly.pdbx_seq_one_letter_code
_entity_poly.pdbx_strand_id
1 'polypeptide(L)'
;DAPAKNAFIINHIMKEFWKIIKRYVKPYTGYLGGSVLMNILSAVFNVFSFSLLIPILKILFDSSGATYTFIPWSEISDFSGVTNNVYYYVGNLIEVYGQSRVLLMLCLFFCVITLIKTSCYFGASAVMVPLRNGIVKDMRMQIYRKIISLPIGFFSQERKGDILARMSGDVQEVEYSITSTLEM
;
A
#
# COMPACT_ATOMS: atom_id res chain seq x y z
N ASP A 1 20.02 -33.59 13.34
CA ASP A 1 19.47 -32.67 14.38
C ASP A 1 19.71 -31.15 14.12
N ALA A 2 20.58 -30.77 13.19
CA ALA A 2 20.84 -29.36 12.88
C ALA A 2 19.65 -28.58 12.28
N PRO A 3 18.81 -29.11 11.36
CA PRO A 3 17.70 -28.35 10.78
C PRO A 3 16.57 -28.04 11.76
N ALA A 4 16.26 -28.95 12.68
CA ALA A 4 15.21 -28.74 13.68
C ALA A 4 15.61 -27.68 14.72
N LYS A 5 16.86 -27.63 15.11
CA LYS A 5 17.41 -26.61 16.02
C LYS A 5 17.41 -25.22 15.40
N ASN A 6 17.74 -25.12 14.11
CA ASN A 6 17.68 -23.85 13.38
C ASN A 6 16.24 -23.36 13.20
N ALA A 7 15.29 -24.23 12.90
CA ALA A 7 13.86 -23.87 12.80
C ALA A 7 13.30 -23.38 14.15
N PHE A 8 13.70 -24.00 15.27
CA PHE A 8 13.31 -23.56 16.60
C PHE A 8 13.87 -22.16 16.95
N ILE A 9 15.14 -21.93 16.65
CA ILE A 9 15.81 -20.64 16.87
C ILE A 9 15.15 -19.54 16.03
N ILE A 10 14.87 -19.81 14.75
CA ILE A 10 14.20 -18.86 13.84
C ILE A 10 12.79 -18.53 14.35
N ASN A 11 12.02 -19.53 14.77
CA ASN A 11 10.68 -19.30 15.32
C ASN A 11 10.70 -18.48 16.62
N HIS A 12 11.72 -18.69 17.46
CA HIS A 12 11.86 -17.91 18.70
C HIS A 12 12.24 -16.46 18.40
N ILE A 13 13.20 -16.24 17.50
CA ILE A 13 13.60 -14.90 17.04
C ILE A 13 12.42 -14.17 16.39
N MET A 14 11.66 -14.84 15.55
CA MET A 14 10.45 -14.30 14.92
C MET A 14 9.39 -13.87 15.95
N LYS A 15 9.14 -14.68 16.97
CA LYS A 15 8.19 -14.32 18.05
C LYS A 15 8.63 -13.10 18.84
N GLU A 16 9.90 -13.02 19.21
CA GLU A 16 10.43 -11.84 19.93
C GLU A 16 10.44 -10.60 19.04
N PHE A 17 10.78 -10.74 17.77
CA PHE A 17 10.70 -9.66 16.78
C PHE A 17 9.25 -9.13 16.63
N TRP A 18 8.26 -10.02 16.48
CA TRP A 18 6.85 -9.63 16.43
C TRP A 18 6.37 -8.94 17.71
N LYS A 19 6.84 -9.37 18.86
CA LYS A 19 6.51 -8.75 20.16
C LYS A 19 7.07 -7.32 20.26
N ILE A 20 8.30 -7.13 19.79
CA ILE A 20 8.92 -5.80 19.72
C ILE A 20 8.13 -4.90 18.78
N ILE A 21 7.88 -5.33 17.53
CA ILE A 21 7.10 -4.57 16.55
C ILE A 21 5.72 -4.21 17.12
N LYS A 22 4.98 -5.16 17.67
CA LYS A 22 3.66 -4.93 18.24
C LYS A 22 3.69 -3.89 19.36
N ARG A 23 4.74 -3.86 20.17
CA ARG A 23 4.91 -2.88 21.25
C ARG A 23 5.08 -1.45 20.72
N TYR A 24 5.90 -1.27 19.67
CA TYR A 24 6.19 0.05 19.10
C TYR A 24 5.14 0.53 18.10
N VAL A 25 4.47 -0.37 17.40
CA VAL A 25 3.40 -0.03 16.44
C VAL A 25 2.09 0.32 17.15
N LYS A 26 1.82 -0.25 18.33
CA LYS A 26 0.57 -0.06 19.07
C LYS A 26 0.14 1.42 19.24
N PRO A 27 1.01 2.38 19.60
CA PRO A 27 0.62 3.78 19.69
C PRO A 27 0.29 4.44 18.36
N TYR A 28 0.72 3.85 17.24
CA TYR A 28 0.58 4.40 15.88
C TYR A 28 -0.41 3.61 15.01
N THR A 29 -1.25 2.76 15.61
CA THR A 29 -2.21 1.91 14.86
C THR A 29 -3.19 2.70 14.00
N GLY A 30 -3.51 3.96 14.37
CA GLY A 30 -4.35 4.83 13.55
C GLY A 30 -3.74 5.16 12.19
N TYR A 31 -2.43 5.41 12.14
CA TYR A 31 -1.72 5.64 10.88
C TYR A 31 -1.66 4.39 10.02
N LEU A 32 -1.44 3.23 10.64
CA LEU A 32 -1.47 1.94 9.95
C LEU A 32 -2.85 1.66 9.34
N GLY A 33 -3.92 1.87 10.10
CA GLY A 33 -5.30 1.73 9.62
C GLY A 33 -5.61 2.69 8.46
N GLY A 34 -5.17 3.94 8.56
CA GLY A 34 -5.31 4.94 7.50
C GLY A 34 -4.59 4.53 6.21
N SER A 35 -3.36 4.06 6.31
CA SER A 35 -2.59 3.58 5.15
C SER A 35 -3.25 2.35 4.50
N VAL A 36 -3.69 1.37 5.27
CA VAL A 36 -4.41 0.19 4.76
C VAL A 36 -5.69 0.60 4.04
N LEU A 37 -6.48 1.50 4.61
CA LEU A 37 -7.71 2.01 3.98
C LEU A 37 -7.41 2.69 2.63
N MET A 38 -6.39 3.56 2.58
CA MET A 38 -5.98 4.24 1.35
C MET A 38 -5.46 3.25 0.29
N ASN A 39 -4.72 2.21 0.69
CA ASN A 39 -4.27 1.15 -0.22
C ASN A 39 -5.44 0.33 -0.77
N ILE A 40 -6.43 -0.03 0.06
CA ILE A 40 -7.65 -0.72 -0.40
C ILE A 40 -8.39 0.16 -1.41
N LEU A 41 -8.55 1.45 -1.12
CA LEU A 41 -9.22 2.38 -2.02
C LEU A 41 -8.46 2.51 -3.35
N SER A 42 -7.13 2.61 -3.30
CA SER A 42 -6.28 2.61 -4.50
C SER A 42 -6.43 1.31 -5.31
N ALA A 43 -6.51 0.15 -4.66
CA ALA A 43 -6.71 -1.14 -5.32
C ALA A 43 -8.08 -1.21 -6.02
N VAL A 44 -9.13 -0.72 -5.38
CA VAL A 44 -10.47 -0.63 -6.00
C VAL A 44 -10.43 0.24 -7.24
N PHE A 45 -9.86 1.45 -7.17
CA PHE A 45 -9.72 2.32 -8.34
C PHE A 45 -8.81 1.72 -9.42
N ASN A 46 -7.86 0.86 -9.05
CA ASN A 46 -7.04 0.15 -10.02
C ASN A 46 -7.88 -0.82 -10.87
N VAL A 47 -8.75 -1.60 -10.25
CA VAL A 47 -9.67 -2.50 -10.95
C VAL A 47 -10.60 -1.71 -11.88
N PHE A 48 -11.18 -0.60 -11.40
CA PHE A 48 -12.00 0.28 -12.25
C PHE A 48 -11.22 0.84 -13.44
N SER A 49 -9.98 1.27 -13.23
CA SER A 49 -9.11 1.78 -14.30
C SER A 49 -8.87 0.74 -15.40
N PHE A 50 -8.59 -0.51 -15.02
CA PHE A 50 -8.44 -1.59 -15.98
C PHE A 50 -9.75 -1.92 -16.71
N SER A 51 -10.87 -1.90 -16.01
CA SER A 51 -12.19 -2.15 -16.61
C SER A 51 -12.54 -1.10 -17.69
N LEU A 52 -12.14 0.15 -17.50
CA LEU A 52 -12.36 1.22 -18.48
C LEU A 52 -11.46 1.12 -19.71
N LEU A 53 -10.31 0.47 -19.62
CA LEU A 53 -9.41 0.29 -20.75
C LEU A 53 -10.06 -0.55 -21.85
N ILE A 54 -10.87 -1.55 -21.47
CA ILE A 54 -11.52 -2.46 -22.42
C ILE A 54 -12.46 -1.73 -23.38
N PRO A 55 -13.45 -0.90 -22.95
CA PRO A 55 -14.30 -0.16 -23.87
C PRO A 55 -13.52 0.86 -24.70
N ILE A 56 -12.49 1.48 -24.17
CA ILE A 56 -11.64 2.43 -24.92
C ILE A 56 -10.96 1.71 -26.09
N LEU A 57 -10.33 0.56 -25.85
CA LEU A 57 -9.68 -0.23 -26.88
C LEU A 57 -10.70 -0.74 -27.91
N LYS A 58 -11.88 -1.12 -27.46
CA LYS A 58 -12.94 -1.62 -28.35
C LYS A 58 -13.44 -0.52 -29.30
N ILE A 59 -13.67 0.69 -28.81
CA ILE A 59 -14.04 1.83 -29.65
C ILE A 59 -12.93 2.17 -30.67
N LEU A 60 -11.66 1.98 -30.27
CA LEU A 60 -10.53 2.34 -31.12
C LEU A 60 -10.29 1.31 -32.24
N PHE A 61 -10.46 0.01 -31.95
CA PHE A 61 -10.08 -1.08 -32.86
C PHE A 61 -11.26 -1.82 -33.48
N ASP A 62 -12.45 -1.75 -32.90
CA ASP A 62 -13.64 -2.49 -33.36
C ASP A 62 -14.62 -1.53 -34.01
N SER A 63 -14.62 -1.53 -35.35
CA SER A 63 -15.60 -0.80 -36.18
C SER A 63 -16.89 -1.59 -36.40
N SER A 64 -16.99 -2.82 -35.90
CA SER A 64 -18.20 -3.65 -36.02
C SER A 64 -19.25 -3.12 -35.04
N GLY A 65 -20.36 -2.60 -35.57
CA GLY A 65 -21.51 -2.08 -34.80
C GLY A 65 -22.23 -3.19 -34.02
N ALA A 66 -21.56 -3.77 -33.03
CA ALA A 66 -22.15 -4.75 -32.14
C ALA A 66 -23.21 -4.08 -31.27
N THR A 67 -24.48 -4.49 -31.45
CA THR A 67 -25.61 -4.03 -30.63
C THR A 67 -25.59 -4.77 -29.31
N TYR A 68 -25.35 -4.05 -28.20
CA TYR A 68 -25.45 -4.59 -26.85
C TYR A 68 -26.84 -4.39 -26.31
N THR A 69 -27.41 -5.40 -25.64
CA THR A 69 -28.69 -5.31 -24.95
C THR A 69 -28.49 -5.09 -23.47
N PHE A 70 -29.30 -4.23 -22.87
CA PHE A 70 -29.27 -3.98 -21.44
C PHE A 70 -29.70 -5.24 -20.66
N ILE A 71 -28.89 -5.68 -19.69
CA ILE A 71 -29.20 -6.77 -18.77
C ILE A 71 -29.60 -6.16 -17.43
N PRO A 72 -30.80 -6.47 -16.87
CA PRO A 72 -31.21 -5.99 -15.57
C PRO A 72 -30.22 -6.37 -14.47
N TRP A 73 -29.93 -5.46 -13.55
CA TRP A 73 -28.95 -5.69 -12.47
C TRP A 73 -29.31 -6.89 -11.57
N SER A 74 -30.59 -7.29 -11.54
CA SER A 74 -31.05 -8.48 -10.81
C SER A 74 -30.65 -9.82 -11.44
N GLU A 75 -30.30 -9.82 -12.72
CA GLU A 75 -29.93 -11.02 -13.46
C GLU A 75 -28.41 -11.15 -13.67
N ILE A 76 -27.65 -10.18 -13.19
CA ILE A 76 -26.19 -10.18 -13.29
C ILE A 76 -25.62 -11.13 -12.24
N SER A 77 -25.25 -12.33 -12.66
CA SER A 77 -24.55 -13.32 -11.83
C SER A 77 -23.04 -13.26 -11.99
N ASP A 78 -22.53 -12.57 -13.01
CA ASP A 78 -21.14 -12.63 -13.43
C ASP A 78 -20.59 -11.25 -13.82
N PHE A 79 -19.28 -11.08 -13.71
CA PHE A 79 -18.59 -9.86 -14.13
C PHE A 79 -18.79 -9.52 -15.62
N SER A 80 -19.08 -10.53 -16.44
CA SER A 80 -19.44 -10.36 -17.86
C SER A 80 -20.73 -9.54 -18.08
N GLY A 81 -21.72 -9.66 -17.20
CA GLY A 81 -22.95 -8.87 -17.25
C GLY A 81 -22.71 -7.38 -16.95
N VAL A 82 -21.83 -7.09 -16.01
CA VAL A 82 -21.42 -5.69 -15.71
C VAL A 82 -20.72 -5.06 -16.91
N THR A 83 -19.80 -5.78 -17.53
CA THR A 83 -19.09 -5.30 -18.73
C THR A 83 -20.02 -5.10 -19.91
N ASN A 84 -21.02 -5.98 -20.12
CA ASN A 84 -22.03 -5.83 -21.15
C ASN A 84 -22.86 -4.55 -20.95
N ASN A 85 -23.29 -4.26 -19.74
CA ASN A 85 -24.03 -3.01 -19.43
C ASN A 85 -23.17 -1.76 -19.66
N VAL A 86 -21.89 -1.81 -19.35
CA VAL A 86 -20.96 -0.70 -19.68
C VAL A 86 -20.91 -0.48 -21.19
N TYR A 87 -20.83 -1.55 -21.99
CA TYR A 87 -20.85 -1.43 -23.45
C TYR A 87 -22.18 -0.88 -23.97
N TYR A 88 -23.31 -1.28 -23.40
CA TYR A 88 -24.61 -0.73 -23.76
C TYR A 88 -24.68 0.78 -23.54
N TYR A 89 -24.26 1.26 -22.36
CA TYR A 89 -24.22 2.71 -22.08
C TYR A 89 -23.25 3.46 -23.00
N VAL A 90 -22.09 2.89 -23.26
CA VAL A 90 -21.10 3.49 -24.16
C VAL A 90 -21.63 3.52 -25.59
N GLY A 91 -22.31 2.45 -26.06
CA GLY A 91 -22.98 2.41 -27.35
C GLY A 91 -24.00 3.51 -27.54
N ASN A 92 -24.92 3.69 -26.58
CA ASN A 92 -25.90 4.77 -26.60
C ASN A 92 -25.24 6.16 -26.61
N LEU A 93 -24.15 6.36 -25.89
CA LEU A 93 -23.40 7.61 -25.92
C LEU A 93 -22.79 7.87 -27.29
N ILE A 94 -22.31 6.84 -27.97
CA ILE A 94 -21.71 6.93 -29.31
C ILE A 94 -22.79 7.35 -30.34
N GLU A 95 -24.00 6.80 -30.24
CA GLU A 95 -25.11 7.18 -31.14
C GLU A 95 -25.51 8.65 -30.97
N VAL A 96 -25.52 9.17 -29.71
CA VAL A 96 -25.94 10.53 -29.41
C VAL A 96 -24.84 11.56 -29.69
N TYR A 97 -23.61 11.29 -29.28
CA TYR A 97 -22.52 12.28 -29.30
C TYR A 97 -21.46 12.05 -30.39
N GLY A 98 -21.48 10.87 -31.03
CA GLY A 98 -20.49 10.46 -32.01
C GLY A 98 -19.24 9.84 -31.34
N GLN A 99 -18.61 8.92 -32.07
CA GLN A 99 -17.49 8.08 -31.61
C GLN A 99 -16.30 8.91 -31.05
N SER A 100 -15.89 9.94 -31.75
CA SER A 100 -14.72 10.77 -31.37
C SER A 100 -14.93 11.52 -30.05
N ARG A 101 -16.13 12.05 -29.80
CA ARG A 101 -16.43 12.78 -28.56
C ARG A 101 -16.53 11.82 -27.36
N VAL A 102 -17.13 10.66 -27.56
CA VAL A 102 -17.24 9.65 -26.49
C VAL A 102 -15.86 9.12 -26.14
N LEU A 103 -15.00 8.86 -27.11
CA LEU A 103 -13.61 8.46 -26.87
C LEU A 103 -12.87 9.52 -26.02
N LEU A 104 -13.01 10.79 -26.35
CA LEU A 104 -12.39 11.88 -25.61
C LEU A 104 -12.92 11.93 -24.16
N MET A 105 -14.25 11.79 -23.96
CA MET A 105 -14.85 11.75 -22.62
C MET A 105 -14.33 10.56 -21.79
N LEU A 106 -14.24 9.37 -22.40
CA LEU A 106 -13.72 8.18 -21.72
C LEU A 106 -12.24 8.34 -21.35
N CYS A 107 -11.42 8.91 -22.24
CA CYS A 107 -10.02 9.19 -21.96
C CYS A 107 -9.87 10.20 -20.82
N LEU A 108 -10.68 11.26 -20.81
CA LEU A 108 -10.66 12.25 -19.73
C LEU A 108 -11.06 11.61 -18.38
N PHE A 109 -12.11 10.79 -18.39
CA PHE A 109 -12.58 10.07 -17.21
C PHE A 109 -11.52 9.07 -16.69
N PHE A 110 -10.85 8.37 -17.59
CA PHE A 110 -9.72 7.50 -17.28
C PHE A 110 -8.57 8.27 -16.62
N CYS A 111 -8.22 9.44 -17.14
CA CYS A 111 -7.20 10.31 -16.55
C CYS A 111 -7.58 10.74 -15.11
N VAL A 112 -8.84 11.13 -14.89
CA VAL A 112 -9.32 11.52 -13.56
C VAL A 112 -9.23 10.36 -12.57
N ILE A 113 -9.69 9.17 -12.94
CA ILE A 113 -9.60 7.96 -12.09
C ILE A 113 -8.14 7.63 -11.78
N THR A 114 -7.26 7.72 -12.77
CA THR A 114 -5.82 7.46 -12.57
C THR A 114 -5.19 8.47 -11.61
N LEU A 115 -5.57 9.75 -11.69
CA LEU A 115 -5.12 10.78 -10.75
C LEU A 115 -5.60 10.47 -9.32
N ILE A 116 -6.87 10.13 -9.15
CA ILE A 116 -7.44 9.77 -7.83
C ILE A 116 -6.71 8.55 -7.25
N LYS A 117 -6.55 7.49 -8.06
CA LYS A 117 -5.82 6.27 -7.67
C LYS A 117 -4.40 6.57 -7.19
N THR A 118 -3.66 7.35 -7.98
CA THR A 118 -2.28 7.73 -7.66
C THR A 118 -2.21 8.60 -6.42
N SER A 119 -3.16 9.52 -6.23
CA SER A 119 -3.27 10.34 -5.02
C SER A 119 -3.56 9.50 -3.77
N CYS A 120 -4.42 8.50 -3.87
CA CYS A 120 -4.69 7.57 -2.76
C CYS A 120 -3.44 6.73 -2.41
N TYR A 121 -2.74 6.22 -3.41
CA TYR A 121 -1.49 5.47 -3.21
C TYR A 121 -0.40 6.33 -2.56
N PHE A 122 -0.21 7.55 -3.06
CA PHE A 122 0.72 8.50 -2.46
C PHE A 122 0.32 8.87 -1.02
N GLY A 123 -0.98 9.08 -0.79
CA GLY A 123 -1.53 9.33 0.55
C GLY A 123 -1.25 8.19 1.53
N ALA A 124 -1.37 6.93 1.08
CA ALA A 124 -1.03 5.77 1.89
C ALA A 124 0.44 5.77 2.32
N SER A 125 1.35 6.06 1.37
CA SER A 125 2.79 6.17 1.65
C SER A 125 3.10 7.36 2.59
N ALA A 126 2.46 8.51 2.37
CA ALA A 126 2.65 9.69 3.22
C ALA A 126 2.21 9.46 4.68
N VAL A 127 1.13 8.71 4.88
CA VAL A 127 0.63 8.33 6.22
C VAL A 127 1.59 7.38 6.94
N MET A 128 2.40 6.60 6.22
CA MET A 128 3.41 5.71 6.80
C MET A 128 4.64 6.45 7.37
N VAL A 129 4.97 7.63 6.83
CA VAL A 129 6.14 8.41 7.27
C VAL A 129 6.12 8.73 8.78
N PRO A 130 5.03 9.29 9.36
CA PRO A 130 4.99 9.57 10.80
C PRO A 130 5.01 8.30 11.66
N LEU A 131 4.45 7.19 11.18
CA LEU A 131 4.56 5.88 11.86
C LEU A 131 6.02 5.47 11.98
N ARG A 132 6.76 5.45 10.87
CA ARG A 132 8.17 5.06 10.81
C ARG A 132 9.03 5.96 11.71
N ASN A 133 8.91 7.26 11.54
CA ASN A 133 9.66 8.23 12.32
C ASN A 133 9.33 8.15 13.81
N GLY A 134 8.07 7.89 14.17
CA GLY A 134 7.64 7.71 15.54
C GLY A 134 8.28 6.48 16.20
N ILE A 135 8.29 5.35 15.52
CA ILE A 135 8.92 4.12 16.02
C ILE A 135 10.42 4.33 16.26
N VAL A 136 11.13 4.89 15.29
CA VAL A 136 12.57 5.17 15.39
C VAL A 136 12.87 6.13 16.54
N LYS A 137 12.09 7.19 16.67
CA LYS A 137 12.20 8.14 17.78
C LYS A 137 12.03 7.45 19.15
N ASP A 138 11.01 6.60 19.29
CA ASP A 138 10.73 5.91 20.55
C ASP A 138 11.85 4.92 20.89
N MET A 139 12.39 4.20 19.91
CA MET A 139 13.54 3.31 20.09
C MET A 139 14.78 4.09 20.54
N ARG A 140 15.14 5.16 19.82
CA ARG A 140 16.29 6.01 20.18
C ARG A 140 16.13 6.61 21.57
N MET A 141 14.94 7.04 21.94
CA MET A 141 14.65 7.60 23.25
C MET A 141 14.81 6.55 24.37
N GLN A 142 14.40 5.30 24.14
CA GLN A 142 14.56 4.23 25.13
C GLN A 142 16.05 3.87 25.32
N ILE A 143 16.80 3.76 24.23
CA ILE A 143 18.25 3.53 24.29
C ILE A 143 18.94 4.67 25.05
N TYR A 144 18.63 5.91 24.72
CA TYR A 144 19.17 7.09 25.36
C TYR A 144 18.90 7.10 26.87
N ARG A 145 17.65 6.86 27.29
CA ARG A 145 17.29 6.77 28.72
C ARG A 145 18.05 5.66 29.43
N LYS A 146 18.23 4.51 28.76
CA LYS A 146 19.00 3.41 29.32
C LYS A 146 20.48 3.78 29.50
N ILE A 147 21.07 4.45 28.53
CA ILE A 147 22.45 4.91 28.57
C ILE A 147 22.65 5.86 29.74
N ILE A 148 21.80 6.88 29.94
CA ILE A 148 21.91 7.83 31.04
C ILE A 148 21.74 7.16 32.41
N SER A 149 21.01 6.06 32.51
CA SER A 149 20.82 5.33 33.77
C SER A 149 22.00 4.45 34.14
N LEU A 150 23.04 4.33 33.30
CA LEU A 150 24.24 3.55 33.62
C LEU A 150 25.23 4.35 34.44
N PRO A 151 25.95 3.69 35.38
CA PRO A 151 26.97 4.35 36.18
C PRO A 151 28.15 4.83 35.33
N ILE A 152 28.79 5.92 35.71
CA ILE A 152 29.90 6.57 34.99
C ILE A 152 31.04 5.57 34.69
N GLY A 153 31.32 4.65 35.62
CA GLY A 153 32.35 3.61 35.42
C GLY A 153 32.09 2.63 34.27
N PHE A 154 30.87 2.61 33.72
CA PHE A 154 30.53 1.81 32.54
C PHE A 154 31.11 2.42 31.25
N PHE A 155 31.40 3.71 31.23
CA PHE A 155 31.81 4.47 30.05
C PHE A 155 33.35 4.51 29.90
N SER A 156 33.98 3.33 29.64
CA SER A 156 35.37 3.31 29.16
C SER A 156 35.46 3.82 27.73
N GLN A 157 36.66 4.24 27.26
CA GLN A 157 36.81 4.78 25.89
C GLN A 157 36.38 3.79 24.80
N GLU A 158 36.68 2.49 24.97
CA GLU A 158 36.31 1.43 24.04
C GLU A 158 34.78 1.21 23.97
N ARG A 159 34.11 1.30 25.13
CA ARG A 159 32.64 1.12 25.17
C ARG A 159 31.86 2.30 24.63
N LYS A 160 32.41 3.52 24.66
CA LYS A 160 31.77 4.69 24.07
C LYS A 160 31.56 4.52 22.55
N GLY A 161 32.57 4.01 21.84
CA GLY A 161 32.50 3.75 20.40
C GLY A 161 31.46 2.69 20.07
N ASP A 162 31.42 1.57 20.80
CA ASP A 162 30.45 0.49 20.62
C ASP A 162 29.00 0.97 20.88
N ILE A 163 28.78 1.75 21.94
CA ILE A 163 27.47 2.32 22.24
C ILE A 163 26.99 3.26 21.12
N LEU A 164 27.86 4.13 20.62
CA LEU A 164 27.53 5.04 19.53
C LEU A 164 27.25 4.28 18.22
N ALA A 165 28.04 3.26 17.92
CA ALA A 165 27.83 2.41 16.74
C ALA A 165 26.48 1.69 16.78
N ARG A 166 26.11 1.11 17.93
CA ARG A 166 24.80 0.45 18.13
C ARG A 166 23.64 1.44 18.08
N MET A 167 23.80 2.63 18.66
CA MET A 167 22.77 3.65 18.70
C MET A 167 22.47 4.26 17.31
N SER A 168 23.47 4.29 16.43
CA SER A 168 23.31 4.78 15.06
C SER A 168 23.08 3.66 14.05
N GLY A 169 23.90 2.61 14.07
CA GLY A 169 23.87 1.52 13.08
C GLY A 169 22.71 0.54 13.29
N ASP A 170 22.66 -0.10 14.48
CA ASP A 170 21.64 -1.14 14.74
C ASP A 170 20.21 -0.59 14.66
N VAL A 171 20.00 0.64 15.14
CA VAL A 171 18.69 1.31 15.04
C VAL A 171 18.32 1.60 13.59
N GLN A 172 19.29 1.95 12.75
CA GLN A 172 19.07 2.21 11.35
C GLN A 172 18.73 0.93 10.55
N GLU A 173 19.34 -0.20 10.92
CA GLU A 173 18.99 -1.49 10.34
C GLU A 173 17.56 -1.93 10.70
N VAL A 174 17.15 -1.69 11.96
CA VAL A 174 15.76 -1.94 12.38
C VAL A 174 14.80 -1.01 11.66
N GLU A 175 15.13 0.27 11.49
CA GLU A 175 14.35 1.22 10.69
C GLU A 175 14.17 0.72 9.26
N TYR A 176 15.24 0.29 8.62
CA TYR A 176 15.20 -0.25 7.26
C TYR A 176 14.33 -1.53 7.18
N SER A 177 14.50 -2.43 8.14
CA SER A 177 13.71 -3.67 8.19
C SER A 177 12.22 -3.42 8.38
N ILE A 178 11.84 -2.47 9.25
CA ILE A 178 10.45 -2.07 9.45
C ILE A 178 9.90 -1.42 8.18
N THR A 179 10.65 -0.52 7.57
CA THR A 179 10.25 0.17 6.34
C THR A 179 10.01 -0.82 5.22
N SER A 180 10.96 -1.71 4.94
CA SER A 180 10.84 -2.70 3.87
C SER A 180 9.67 -3.68 4.08
N THR A 181 9.36 -4.01 5.33
CA THR A 181 8.22 -4.91 5.65
C THR A 181 6.87 -4.22 5.52
N LEU A 182 6.79 -2.92 5.75
CA LEU A 182 5.55 -2.15 5.71
C LEU A 182 5.24 -1.55 4.32
N GLU A 183 6.25 -1.44 3.44
CA GLU A 183 6.11 -0.92 2.08
C GLU A 183 5.87 -2.03 1.03
N MET A 184 5.98 -3.33 1.40
CA MET A 184 5.56 -4.47 0.57
C MET A 184 4.03 -4.61 0.53
#